data_b4ce6770bec448b4863f260fb3401e51
#
_entry.id   b4ce6770bec448b4863f260fb3401e51
#
_cell.length_a   1.000
_cell.length_b   1.000
_cell.length_c   1.000
_cell.angle_alpha   90.00
_cell.angle_beta   90.00
_cell.angle_gamma   90.00
#
_symmetry.space_group_name_H-M   'P 1'
#
loop_
_entity.id
_entity.type
_entity.pdbx_description
1 polymer ?
#
loop_
_entity_poly.entity_id
_entity_poly.type
_entity_poly.pdbx_seq_one_letter_code
_entity_poly.pdbx_strand_id
1 'polypeptide(L)'
;MQKKNDLYKKKYELYNSLFTENSIDGILNIGENFLGNAIFILDTSYHIIARSNLAKLDNSSIETHNGKSYLLLNIIQLMKKNKCIDNIYNSDNAFFYNSDEVLIFCSIRINNITVGYISVLQSKREFNAEDLELTNVLSKVFSIQLQKENLFISNSGLDEEYYLTDLLINRIDNIEYLTERLKYINFNLYENLIILSIPFKQKYNDYRDNYGLKELIRHLKNILRNCISTYYKDTIIFLISNEHKEVINDSLKETLLEFLKLNNLRCGISIVFESLLDIEDFFNQSIYALELSSCMKIDNNINYFEDYIEYYLFNMAMCTTNDLYQINLLTLVHPWIKKLIKFDAQNKSELFKTLKTYLENNRNANDTSSQLNIHRSTFFYRFNKIQSLLDISLGNNNNLFKLELSFKILDYNTLIKT
;
A
#
# COMPACT_ATOMS: atom_id res chain seq x y z
N MET A 1 -27.18 32.14 25.15
CA MET A 1 -27.76 30.85 25.54
C MET A 1 -28.63 30.24 24.43
N GLN A 2 -29.51 30.98 23.75
CA GLN A 2 -30.39 30.48 22.70
C GLN A 2 -29.66 29.80 21.51
N LYS A 3 -28.63 30.43 20.94
CA LYS A 3 -27.87 29.84 19.82
C LYS A 3 -27.20 28.51 20.18
N LYS A 4 -26.62 28.40 21.38
CA LYS A 4 -25.96 27.16 21.83
C LYS A 4 -26.97 26.00 21.97
N ASN A 5 -28.20 26.32 22.40
CA ASN A 5 -29.30 25.35 22.53
C ASN A 5 -29.80 24.84 21.14
N ASP A 6 -29.80 25.72 20.13
CA ASP A 6 -30.18 25.39 18.75
C ASP A 6 -29.17 24.44 18.10
N LEU A 7 -27.87 24.68 18.26
CA LEU A 7 -26.81 23.79 17.75
C LEU A 7 -26.88 22.39 18.39
N TYR A 8 -27.12 22.31 19.70
CA TYR A 8 -27.32 21.02 20.38
C TYR A 8 -28.52 20.26 19.85
N LYS A 9 -29.62 20.94 19.56
CA LYS A 9 -30.80 20.35 18.98
C LYS A 9 -30.54 19.78 17.59
N LYS A 10 -29.85 20.53 16.72
CA LYS A 10 -29.46 20.08 15.38
C LYS A 10 -28.54 18.84 15.45
N LYS A 11 -27.54 18.85 16.32
CA LYS A 11 -26.67 17.70 16.55
C LYS A 11 -27.47 16.46 17.02
N TYR A 12 -28.40 16.65 17.95
CA TYR A 12 -29.25 15.57 18.41
C TYR A 12 -30.11 15.00 17.28
N GLU A 13 -30.71 15.85 16.46
CA GLU A 13 -31.54 15.42 15.32
C GLU A 13 -30.70 14.66 14.28
N LEU A 14 -29.45 15.08 14.01
CA LEU A 14 -28.53 14.34 13.14
C LEU A 14 -28.22 12.95 13.71
N TYR A 15 -27.92 12.82 14.99
CA TYR A 15 -27.72 11.48 15.59
C TYR A 15 -29.00 10.65 15.61
N ASN A 16 -30.15 11.28 15.86
CA ASN A 16 -31.45 10.60 15.90
C ASN A 16 -31.82 10.08 14.49
N SER A 17 -31.38 10.73 13.42
CA SER A 17 -31.63 10.28 12.05
C SER A 17 -31.14 8.86 11.78
N LEU A 18 -30.14 8.36 12.51
CA LEU A 18 -29.71 6.96 12.45
C LEU A 18 -30.81 5.95 12.83
N PHE A 19 -31.82 6.38 13.57
CA PHE A 19 -32.93 5.54 14.02
C PHE A 19 -34.23 5.83 13.27
N THR A 20 -34.35 7.03 12.71
CA THR A 20 -35.58 7.47 12.01
C THR A 20 -35.46 7.32 10.49
N GLU A 21 -34.26 7.44 9.94
CA GLU A 21 -34.02 7.33 8.51
C GLU A 21 -33.41 5.95 8.16
N ASN A 22 -33.92 5.38 7.08
CA ASN A 22 -33.43 4.07 6.61
C ASN A 22 -32.45 4.18 5.43
N SER A 23 -32.11 5.41 4.98
CA SER A 23 -31.27 5.65 3.81
C SER A 23 -30.31 6.82 4.02
N ILE A 24 -29.20 6.80 3.29
CA ILE A 24 -28.23 7.91 3.23
C ILE A 24 -28.91 9.20 2.75
N ASP A 25 -29.85 9.12 1.81
CA ASP A 25 -30.54 10.28 1.26
C ASP A 25 -31.41 11.01 2.31
N GLY A 26 -32.07 10.28 3.21
CA GLY A 26 -32.80 10.85 4.31
C GLY A 26 -31.91 11.67 5.25
N ILE A 27 -30.77 11.12 5.62
CA ILE A 27 -29.78 11.79 6.47
C ILE A 27 -29.19 13.02 5.75
N LEU A 28 -28.89 12.92 4.43
CA LEU A 28 -28.41 14.04 3.64
C LEU A 28 -29.41 15.21 3.61
N ASN A 29 -30.70 14.92 3.49
CA ASN A 29 -31.72 15.95 3.47
C ASN A 29 -31.79 16.71 4.81
N ILE A 30 -31.66 16.03 5.95
CA ILE A 30 -31.57 16.65 7.27
C ILE A 30 -30.30 17.51 7.37
N GLY A 31 -29.16 16.98 6.93
CA GLY A 31 -27.91 17.72 6.91
C GLY A 31 -27.96 18.97 6.04
N GLU A 32 -28.54 18.87 4.83
CA GLU A 32 -28.74 19.99 3.92
C GLU A 32 -29.64 21.08 4.53
N ASN A 33 -30.71 20.71 5.21
CA ASN A 33 -31.59 21.66 5.87
C ASN A 33 -30.87 22.45 6.98
N PHE A 34 -29.92 21.85 7.68
CA PHE A 34 -29.17 22.52 8.74
C PHE A 34 -27.99 23.33 8.20
N LEU A 35 -27.27 22.81 7.23
CA LEU A 35 -26.13 23.49 6.62
C LEU A 35 -26.54 24.54 5.58
N GLY A 36 -27.73 24.37 4.96
CA GLY A 36 -28.24 25.28 3.93
C GLY A 36 -27.38 25.34 2.66
N ASN A 37 -26.54 24.33 2.43
CA ASN A 37 -25.55 24.25 1.36
C ASN A 37 -25.48 22.83 0.78
N ALA A 38 -24.96 22.70 -0.43
CA ALA A 38 -24.87 21.43 -1.15
C ALA A 38 -23.88 20.45 -0.46
N ILE A 39 -24.28 19.20 -0.28
CA ILE A 39 -23.46 18.16 0.37
C ILE A 39 -23.20 17.04 -0.64
N PHE A 40 -21.95 16.60 -0.72
CA PHE A 40 -21.51 15.41 -1.44
C PHE A 40 -20.83 14.44 -0.47
N ILE A 41 -21.08 13.16 -0.66
CA ILE A 41 -20.34 12.09 -0.01
C ILE A 41 -19.55 11.38 -1.10
N LEU A 42 -18.24 11.32 -0.92
CA LEU A 42 -17.33 10.68 -1.85
C LEU A 42 -16.57 9.55 -1.15
N ASP A 43 -16.25 8.51 -1.91
CA ASP A 43 -15.31 7.51 -1.45
C ASP A 43 -13.86 7.95 -1.75
N THR A 44 -12.90 7.15 -1.30
CA THR A 44 -11.48 7.44 -1.51
C THR A 44 -11.00 7.22 -2.95
N SER A 45 -11.88 6.68 -3.83
CA SER A 45 -11.67 6.61 -5.28
C SER A 45 -12.30 7.80 -6.02
N TYR A 46 -12.72 8.84 -5.28
CA TYR A 46 -13.39 10.04 -5.82
C TYR A 46 -14.75 9.77 -6.47
N HIS A 47 -15.36 8.60 -6.21
CA HIS A 47 -16.72 8.29 -6.63
C HIS A 47 -17.71 8.97 -5.70
N ILE A 48 -18.75 9.59 -6.27
CA ILE A 48 -19.83 10.22 -5.53
C ILE A 48 -20.81 9.13 -5.10
N ILE A 49 -20.76 8.76 -3.81
CA ILE A 49 -21.65 7.75 -3.23
C ILE A 49 -23.06 8.28 -3.15
N ALA A 50 -23.22 9.53 -2.66
CA ALA A 50 -24.49 10.18 -2.48
C ALA A 50 -24.34 11.72 -2.51
N ARG A 51 -25.43 12.42 -2.77
CA ARG A 51 -25.47 13.88 -2.81
C ARG A 51 -26.81 14.41 -2.34
N SER A 52 -26.80 15.60 -1.76
CA SER A 52 -28.02 16.28 -1.35
C SER A 52 -28.76 16.92 -2.55
N ASN A 53 -30.02 17.36 -2.34
CA ASN A 53 -30.84 17.92 -3.40
C ASN A 53 -30.28 19.21 -3.99
N LEU A 54 -29.58 20.03 -3.20
CA LEU A 54 -28.89 21.24 -3.64
C LEU A 54 -27.63 20.95 -4.45
N ALA A 55 -27.08 19.76 -4.33
CA ALA A 55 -25.86 19.35 -5.00
C ALA A 55 -26.14 19.01 -6.47
N LYS A 56 -26.01 20.02 -7.35
CA LYS A 56 -26.14 19.82 -8.78
C LYS A 56 -24.85 19.24 -9.35
N LEU A 57 -25.00 18.23 -10.22
CA LEU A 57 -23.89 17.71 -10.98
C LEU A 57 -23.59 18.68 -12.14
N ASP A 58 -22.39 19.24 -12.14
CA ASP A 58 -21.89 20.03 -13.25
C ASP A 58 -20.89 19.19 -14.04
N ASN A 59 -21.11 19.08 -15.35
CA ASN A 59 -20.23 18.35 -16.28
C ASN A 59 -18.81 18.93 -16.33
N SER A 60 -18.58 20.12 -15.79
CA SER A 60 -17.26 20.72 -15.67
C SER A 60 -16.43 20.15 -14.51
N SER A 61 -17.08 19.43 -13.58
CA SER A 61 -16.42 18.92 -12.37
C SER A 61 -16.55 17.40 -12.19
N ILE A 62 -17.39 16.76 -13.00
CA ILE A 62 -17.77 15.35 -12.82
C ILE A 62 -17.79 14.62 -14.16
N GLU A 63 -17.32 13.38 -14.14
CA GLU A 63 -17.44 12.42 -15.25
C GLU A 63 -18.25 11.19 -14.82
N THR A 64 -18.92 10.56 -15.78
CA THR A 64 -19.73 9.37 -15.50
C THR A 64 -19.18 8.16 -16.25
N HIS A 65 -18.83 7.09 -15.51
CA HIS A 65 -18.40 5.82 -16.04
C HIS A 65 -19.26 4.68 -15.49
N ASN A 66 -19.79 3.86 -16.35
CA ASN A 66 -20.63 2.70 -15.98
C ASN A 66 -21.78 3.05 -15.00
N GLY A 67 -22.44 4.21 -15.21
CA GLY A 67 -23.54 4.67 -14.35
C GLY A 67 -23.11 5.25 -13.00
N LYS A 68 -21.84 5.37 -12.72
CA LYS A 68 -21.26 5.99 -11.50
C LYS A 68 -20.62 7.32 -11.85
N SER A 69 -20.77 8.29 -10.95
CA SER A 69 -20.22 9.64 -11.10
C SER A 69 -18.93 9.81 -10.30
N TYR A 70 -17.89 10.34 -10.92
CA TYR A 70 -16.57 10.56 -10.32
C TYR A 70 -16.15 12.02 -10.49
N LEU A 71 -15.29 12.51 -9.60
CA LEU A 71 -14.62 13.79 -9.83
C LEU A 71 -13.70 13.70 -11.04
N LEU A 72 -13.66 14.77 -11.84
CA LEU A 72 -12.73 14.88 -12.95
C LEU A 72 -11.27 14.86 -12.49
N LEU A 73 -10.41 14.28 -13.31
CA LEU A 73 -8.97 14.11 -13.00
C LEU A 73 -8.26 15.45 -12.73
N ASN A 74 -8.62 16.53 -13.44
CA ASN A 74 -8.07 17.86 -13.21
C ASN A 74 -8.41 18.41 -11.82
N ILE A 75 -9.62 18.16 -11.31
CA ILE A 75 -10.04 18.54 -9.95
C ILE A 75 -9.22 17.76 -8.91
N ILE A 76 -9.07 16.44 -9.11
CA ILE A 76 -8.26 15.58 -8.23
C ILE A 76 -6.81 16.07 -8.19
N GLN A 77 -6.22 16.38 -9.35
CA GLN A 77 -4.85 16.93 -9.43
C GLN A 77 -4.72 18.28 -8.70
N LEU A 78 -5.72 19.14 -8.80
CA LEU A 78 -5.74 20.41 -8.09
C LEU A 78 -5.82 20.21 -6.57
N MET A 79 -6.68 19.30 -6.11
CA MET A 79 -6.81 18.93 -4.69
C MET A 79 -5.49 18.36 -4.14
N LYS A 80 -4.79 17.52 -4.93
CA LYS A 80 -3.48 16.98 -4.56
C LYS A 80 -2.42 18.09 -4.48
N LYS A 81 -2.32 18.93 -5.51
CA LYS A 81 -1.37 20.06 -5.55
C LYS A 81 -1.52 21.00 -4.35
N ASN A 82 -2.74 21.23 -3.93
CA ASN A 82 -3.07 22.12 -2.80
C ASN A 82 -3.10 21.38 -1.46
N LYS A 83 -2.61 20.15 -1.38
CA LYS A 83 -2.57 19.30 -0.15
C LYS A 83 -3.93 19.09 0.50
N CYS A 84 -5.02 19.29 -0.24
CA CYS A 84 -6.38 19.10 0.29
C CYS A 84 -6.62 17.63 0.67
N ILE A 85 -6.16 16.70 -0.18
CA ILE A 85 -6.29 15.26 0.06
C ILE A 85 -5.49 14.84 1.28
N ASP A 86 -4.24 15.31 1.42
CA ASP A 86 -3.43 15.04 2.62
C ASP A 86 -4.13 15.53 3.89
N ASN A 87 -4.76 16.72 3.83
CA ASN A 87 -5.51 17.26 4.95
C ASN A 87 -6.76 16.43 5.28
N ILE A 88 -7.49 15.91 4.28
CA ILE A 88 -8.63 15.03 4.49
C ILE A 88 -8.19 13.76 5.23
N TYR A 89 -7.06 13.16 4.85
CA TYR A 89 -6.57 11.94 5.49
C TYR A 89 -5.95 12.17 6.87
N ASN A 90 -5.35 13.34 7.12
CA ASN A 90 -4.63 13.62 8.37
C ASN A 90 -5.46 14.37 9.41
N SER A 91 -6.61 14.97 9.04
CA SER A 91 -7.46 15.70 9.98
C SER A 91 -8.59 14.82 10.51
N ASP A 92 -8.76 14.83 11.83
CA ASP A 92 -9.91 14.20 12.50
C ASP A 92 -11.17 15.07 12.53
N ASN A 93 -11.04 16.34 12.12
CA ASN A 93 -12.10 17.31 12.17
C ASN A 93 -12.32 17.96 10.81
N ALA A 94 -13.54 18.47 10.62
CA ALA A 94 -13.91 19.27 9.47
C ALA A 94 -13.02 20.53 9.37
N PHE A 95 -12.66 20.91 8.16
CA PHE A 95 -11.87 22.11 7.90
C PHE A 95 -12.35 22.84 6.65
N PHE A 96 -12.11 24.16 6.63
CA PHE A 96 -12.35 24.98 5.43
C PHE A 96 -11.27 24.77 4.39
N TYR A 97 -11.69 24.66 3.15
CA TYR A 97 -10.82 24.65 1.99
C TYR A 97 -11.23 25.78 1.04
N ASN A 98 -10.32 26.72 0.84
CA ASN A 98 -10.53 27.88 0.00
C ASN A 98 -9.77 27.68 -1.32
N SER A 99 -10.52 27.51 -2.41
CA SER A 99 -10.04 27.52 -3.78
C SER A 99 -10.83 28.59 -4.55
N ASP A 100 -11.17 28.34 -5.80
CA ASP A 100 -12.12 29.18 -6.55
C ASP A 100 -13.51 29.13 -5.90
N GLU A 101 -13.81 28.05 -5.21
CA GLU A 101 -15.01 27.85 -4.39
C GLU A 101 -14.61 27.59 -2.94
N VAL A 102 -15.47 27.97 -2.01
CA VAL A 102 -15.27 27.71 -0.59
C VAL A 102 -15.98 26.40 -0.20
N LEU A 103 -15.24 25.46 0.34
CA LEU A 103 -15.73 24.15 0.75
C LEU A 103 -15.39 23.84 2.20
N ILE A 104 -16.18 22.94 2.78
CA ILE A 104 -15.82 22.24 4.02
C ILE A 104 -15.57 20.78 3.66
N PHE A 105 -14.43 20.25 4.09
CA PHE A 105 -14.15 18.82 4.01
C PHE A 105 -14.11 18.19 5.40
N CYS A 106 -14.56 16.95 5.49
CA CYS A 106 -14.42 16.11 6.68
C CYS A 106 -14.26 14.65 6.25
N SER A 107 -13.22 13.99 6.75
CA SER A 107 -13.04 12.55 6.51
C SER A 107 -14.14 11.74 7.19
N ILE A 108 -14.64 10.71 6.51
CA ILE A 108 -15.48 9.67 7.10
C ILE A 108 -14.57 8.52 7.47
N ARG A 109 -14.46 8.21 8.76
CA ARG A 109 -13.55 7.18 9.26
C ARG A 109 -14.28 6.08 9.99
N ILE A 110 -13.81 4.87 9.80
CA ILE A 110 -14.23 3.67 10.51
C ILE A 110 -12.97 3.01 11.03
N ASN A 111 -12.87 2.87 12.35
CA ASN A 111 -11.70 2.29 13.03
C ASN A 111 -10.35 2.92 12.60
N ASN A 112 -10.32 4.25 12.51
CA ASN A 112 -9.19 5.05 12.06
C ASN A 112 -8.81 4.90 10.57
N ILE A 113 -9.57 4.14 9.78
CA ILE A 113 -9.40 4.05 8.33
C ILE A 113 -10.33 5.06 7.67
N THR A 114 -9.78 5.90 6.81
CA THR A 114 -10.58 6.81 5.98
C THR A 114 -11.27 6.00 4.87
N VAL A 115 -12.60 5.93 4.92
CA VAL A 115 -13.43 5.19 3.94
C VAL A 115 -14.06 6.12 2.90
N GLY A 116 -14.03 7.40 3.15
CA GLY A 116 -14.56 8.44 2.28
C GLY A 116 -14.46 9.80 2.95
N TYR A 117 -15.11 10.78 2.37
CA TYR A 117 -15.19 12.12 2.92
C TYR A 117 -16.46 12.85 2.51
N ILE A 118 -16.84 13.81 3.33
CA ILE A 118 -17.91 14.75 3.06
C ILE A 118 -17.28 15.99 2.44
N SER A 119 -17.90 16.49 1.39
CA SER A 119 -17.62 17.80 0.81
C SER A 119 -18.90 18.63 0.88
N VAL A 120 -18.86 19.78 1.55
CA VAL A 120 -19.95 20.75 1.59
C VAL A 120 -19.53 21.97 0.78
N LEU A 121 -20.28 22.28 -0.27
CA LEU A 121 -20.01 23.40 -1.16
C LEU A 121 -20.82 24.62 -0.71
N GLN A 122 -20.18 25.77 -0.55
CA GLN A 122 -20.85 27.03 -0.28
C GLN A 122 -21.67 27.47 -1.49
N SER A 123 -22.94 27.07 -1.54
CA SER A 123 -23.81 27.24 -2.71
C SER A 123 -24.95 28.25 -2.52
N LYS A 124 -25.53 28.31 -1.31
CA LYS A 124 -26.66 29.20 -1.02
C LYS A 124 -26.40 30.24 0.06
N ARG A 125 -25.58 29.91 1.05
CA ARG A 125 -25.22 30.85 2.12
C ARG A 125 -23.77 30.73 2.52
N GLU A 126 -23.24 31.80 3.09
CA GLU A 126 -21.89 31.77 3.67
C GLU A 126 -21.80 30.80 4.85
N PHE A 127 -20.64 30.20 4.97
CA PHE A 127 -20.33 29.31 6.11
C PHE A 127 -20.14 30.10 7.40
N ASN A 128 -20.44 29.43 8.49
CA ASN A 128 -20.16 29.89 9.84
C ASN A 128 -19.46 28.80 10.67
N ALA A 129 -19.01 29.12 11.86
CA ALA A 129 -18.27 28.16 12.71
C ALA A 129 -19.10 26.92 13.11
N GLU A 130 -20.43 27.05 13.19
CA GLU A 130 -21.32 25.92 13.53
C GLU A 130 -21.33 24.87 12.40
N ASP A 131 -21.07 25.27 11.15
CA ASP A 131 -21.09 24.35 9.99
C ASP A 131 -19.96 23.33 10.07
N LEU A 132 -18.80 23.69 10.62
CA LEU A 132 -17.72 22.72 10.89
C LEU A 132 -18.16 21.67 11.91
N GLU A 133 -18.85 22.11 12.99
CA GLU A 133 -19.31 21.20 14.02
C GLU A 133 -20.41 20.27 13.51
N LEU A 134 -21.33 20.77 12.68
CA LEU A 134 -22.39 19.97 12.06
C LEU A 134 -21.80 18.97 11.05
N THR A 135 -20.81 19.38 10.26
CA THR A 135 -20.12 18.49 9.31
C THR A 135 -19.36 17.38 10.05
N ASN A 136 -18.74 17.68 11.20
CA ASN A 136 -18.13 16.65 12.06
C ASN A 136 -19.15 15.63 12.57
N VAL A 137 -20.34 16.09 12.94
CA VAL A 137 -21.43 15.17 13.36
C VAL A 137 -21.91 14.34 12.19
N LEU A 138 -22.14 14.96 11.04
CA LEU A 138 -22.53 14.25 9.81
C LEU A 138 -21.52 13.16 9.43
N SER A 139 -20.23 13.44 9.52
CA SER A 139 -19.19 12.44 9.25
C SER A 139 -19.35 11.21 10.14
N LYS A 140 -19.61 11.38 11.43
CA LYS A 140 -19.83 10.28 12.38
C LYS A 140 -21.14 9.53 12.08
N VAL A 141 -22.20 10.25 11.72
CA VAL A 141 -23.49 9.67 11.37
C VAL A 141 -23.35 8.83 10.09
N PHE A 142 -22.67 9.35 9.06
CA PHE A 142 -22.42 8.59 7.84
C PHE A 142 -21.49 7.40 8.06
N SER A 143 -20.50 7.52 8.93
CA SER A 143 -19.68 6.38 9.33
C SER A 143 -20.52 5.20 9.84
N ILE A 144 -21.54 5.48 10.65
CA ILE A 144 -22.45 4.45 11.18
C ILE A 144 -23.43 3.97 10.11
N GLN A 145 -24.00 4.88 9.30
CA GLN A 145 -24.99 4.52 8.28
C GLN A 145 -24.38 3.67 7.16
N LEU A 146 -23.17 4.00 6.70
CA LEU A 146 -22.44 3.19 5.73
C LEU A 146 -22.19 1.77 6.24
N GLN A 147 -21.88 1.62 7.55
CA GLN A 147 -21.75 0.30 8.17
C GLN A 147 -23.07 -0.48 8.15
N LYS A 148 -24.21 0.18 8.41
CA LYS A 148 -25.52 -0.48 8.41
C LYS A 148 -25.89 -0.98 7.00
N GLU A 149 -25.74 -0.16 5.98
CA GLU A 149 -26.12 -0.49 4.61
C GLU A 149 -25.30 -1.65 4.03
N ASN A 150 -24.02 -1.72 4.34
CA ASN A 150 -23.15 -2.80 3.87
C ASN A 150 -23.33 -4.14 4.59
N LEU A 151 -23.93 -4.16 5.78
CA LEU A 151 -24.34 -5.42 6.43
C LEU A 151 -25.41 -6.19 5.62
N PHE A 152 -26.12 -5.52 4.71
CA PHE A 152 -27.18 -6.12 3.89
C PHE A 152 -26.76 -6.42 2.42
N ILE A 153 -25.61 -5.93 1.96
CA ILE A 153 -25.22 -6.01 0.53
C ILE A 153 -24.23 -7.13 0.20
N SER A 154 -23.61 -7.82 1.17
CA SER A 154 -22.49 -8.69 0.86
C SER A 154 -22.76 -10.20 0.97
N ASN A 155 -23.49 -10.77 0.00
CA ASN A 155 -23.36 -12.20 -0.29
C ASN A 155 -22.39 -12.50 -1.45
N SER A 156 -21.94 -11.49 -2.20
CA SER A 156 -21.08 -11.70 -3.39
C SER A 156 -19.56 -11.77 -3.09
N GLY A 157 -19.12 -11.48 -1.88
CA GLY A 157 -17.70 -11.57 -1.51
C GLY A 157 -17.29 -12.87 -0.81
N LEU A 158 -18.26 -13.65 -0.32
CA LEU A 158 -17.98 -14.88 0.41
C LEU A 158 -17.37 -15.97 -0.50
N ASP A 159 -17.81 -16.08 -1.75
CA ASP A 159 -17.33 -17.12 -2.66
C ASP A 159 -15.88 -16.89 -3.07
N GLU A 160 -15.47 -15.63 -3.30
CA GLU A 160 -14.07 -15.28 -3.61
C GLU A 160 -13.15 -15.52 -2.41
N GLU A 161 -13.61 -15.09 -1.22
CA GLU A 161 -12.86 -15.21 0.02
C GLU A 161 -12.63 -16.69 0.39
N TYR A 162 -13.67 -17.51 0.28
CA TYR A 162 -13.57 -18.96 0.47
C TYR A 162 -12.67 -19.61 -0.58
N TYR A 163 -12.79 -19.22 -1.83
CA TYR A 163 -11.97 -19.77 -2.90
C TYR A 163 -10.49 -19.51 -2.68
N LEU A 164 -10.11 -18.25 -2.44
CA LEU A 164 -8.72 -17.90 -2.22
C LEU A 164 -8.17 -18.48 -0.92
N THR A 165 -8.99 -18.56 0.13
CA THR A 165 -8.60 -19.19 1.39
C THR A 165 -8.37 -20.69 1.21
N ASP A 166 -9.23 -21.38 0.46
CA ASP A 166 -9.05 -22.79 0.13
C ASP A 166 -7.74 -23.04 -0.63
N LEU A 167 -7.42 -22.18 -1.61
CA LEU A 167 -6.16 -22.25 -2.35
C LEU A 167 -4.93 -22.11 -1.44
N LEU A 168 -5.01 -21.25 -0.42
CA LEU A 168 -3.90 -20.98 0.51
C LEU A 168 -3.71 -22.05 1.59
N ILE A 169 -4.78 -22.76 1.96
CA ILE A 169 -4.76 -23.72 3.07
C ILE A 169 -4.71 -25.17 2.59
N ASN A 170 -5.49 -25.45 1.55
CA ASN A 170 -5.66 -26.80 1.04
C ASN A 170 -4.79 -26.97 -0.20
N ARG A 171 -3.82 -27.89 -0.14
CA ARG A 171 -3.08 -28.32 -1.33
C ARG A 171 -4.02 -29.05 -2.26
N ILE A 172 -4.59 -28.32 -3.22
CA ILE A 172 -5.52 -28.88 -4.21
C ILE A 172 -4.68 -29.25 -5.44
N ASP A 173 -4.58 -30.55 -5.72
CA ASP A 173 -3.75 -31.06 -6.83
C ASP A 173 -4.48 -31.05 -8.19
N ASN A 174 -5.72 -30.56 -8.27
CA ASN A 174 -6.53 -30.61 -9.47
C ASN A 174 -6.86 -29.21 -10.03
N ILE A 175 -6.15 -28.82 -11.08
CA ILE A 175 -6.33 -27.55 -11.80
C ILE A 175 -7.74 -27.43 -12.43
N GLU A 176 -8.32 -28.51 -12.95
CA GLU A 176 -9.64 -28.47 -13.58
C GLU A 176 -10.72 -28.06 -12.57
N TYR A 177 -10.68 -28.65 -11.38
CA TYR A 177 -11.57 -28.31 -10.28
C TYR A 177 -11.44 -26.83 -9.87
N LEU A 178 -10.22 -26.32 -9.80
CA LEU A 178 -9.95 -24.91 -9.47
C LEU A 178 -10.51 -23.96 -10.53
N THR A 179 -10.28 -24.29 -11.80
CA THR A 179 -10.74 -23.46 -12.93
C THR A 179 -12.26 -23.48 -13.09
N GLU A 180 -12.92 -24.58 -12.77
CA GLU A 180 -14.39 -24.65 -12.77
C GLU A 180 -15.02 -23.76 -11.72
N ARG A 181 -14.46 -23.71 -10.51
CA ARG A 181 -14.93 -22.82 -9.44
C ARG A 181 -14.81 -21.33 -9.80
N LEU A 182 -13.78 -20.94 -10.58
CA LEU A 182 -13.60 -19.57 -11.03
C LEU A 182 -14.71 -19.06 -11.95
N LYS A 183 -15.44 -19.94 -12.63
CA LYS A 183 -16.59 -19.56 -13.48
C LYS A 183 -17.72 -18.88 -12.70
N TYR A 184 -17.79 -19.12 -11.40
CA TYR A 184 -18.80 -18.53 -10.49
C TYR A 184 -18.32 -17.25 -9.79
N ILE A 185 -17.05 -16.88 -10.02
CA ILE A 185 -16.40 -15.72 -9.43
C ILE A 185 -16.09 -14.73 -10.55
N ASN A 186 -16.32 -13.45 -10.33
CA ASN A 186 -16.01 -12.41 -11.33
C ASN A 186 -14.49 -12.13 -11.38
N PHE A 187 -13.73 -13.13 -11.86
CA PHE A 187 -12.27 -13.09 -11.94
C PHE A 187 -11.80 -13.75 -13.25
N ASN A 188 -11.08 -12.98 -14.05
CA ASN A 188 -10.48 -13.48 -15.28
C ASN A 188 -9.09 -14.04 -14.98
N LEU A 189 -8.92 -15.34 -15.13
CA LEU A 189 -7.62 -15.99 -14.97
C LEU A 189 -6.80 -15.84 -16.26
N TYR A 190 -5.67 -15.14 -16.14
CA TYR A 190 -4.65 -14.99 -17.17
C TYR A 190 -3.38 -15.71 -16.75
N GLU A 191 -2.39 -15.78 -17.64
CA GLU A 191 -1.12 -16.51 -17.41
C GLU A 191 -0.21 -15.87 -16.36
N ASN A 192 -0.32 -14.56 -16.15
CA ASN A 192 0.60 -13.87 -15.21
C ASN A 192 -0.13 -13.54 -13.91
N LEU A 193 0.28 -14.20 -12.86
CA LEU A 193 -0.29 -14.08 -11.52
C LEU A 193 0.73 -13.47 -10.56
N ILE A 194 0.26 -12.69 -9.60
CA ILE A 194 1.04 -12.26 -8.43
C ILE A 194 0.18 -12.32 -7.17
N ILE A 195 0.84 -12.51 -6.05
CA ILE A 195 0.24 -12.31 -4.72
C ILE A 195 0.73 -10.97 -4.15
N LEU A 196 -0.23 -10.18 -3.69
CA LEU A 196 0.02 -8.95 -2.93
C LEU A 196 -0.55 -9.12 -1.53
N SER A 197 0.27 -8.95 -0.51
CA SER A 197 -0.09 -9.10 0.90
C SER A 197 0.09 -7.80 1.66
N ILE A 198 -0.92 -7.44 2.47
CA ILE A 198 -0.91 -6.26 3.34
C ILE A 198 -1.17 -6.70 4.77
N PRO A 199 -0.19 -6.61 5.70
CA PRO A 199 -0.42 -6.88 7.10
C PRO A 199 -1.47 -5.92 7.66
N PHE A 200 -2.50 -6.49 8.27
CA PHE A 200 -3.60 -5.72 8.85
C PHE A 200 -4.12 -6.43 10.09
N LYS A 201 -3.69 -6.00 11.28
CA LYS A 201 -4.17 -6.57 12.54
C LYS A 201 -5.51 -5.95 12.91
N GLN A 202 -6.55 -6.78 12.94
CA GLN A 202 -7.80 -6.39 13.58
C GLN A 202 -7.58 -6.28 15.09
N LYS A 203 -7.97 -5.16 15.70
CA LYS A 203 -8.05 -5.07 17.16
C LYS A 203 -9.22 -5.94 17.61
N TYR A 204 -8.92 -6.99 18.38
CA TYR A 204 -9.88 -7.97 18.86
C TYR A 204 -11.14 -7.34 19.45
N ASN A 205 -12.31 -7.89 19.08
CA ASN A 205 -13.62 -7.82 19.73
C ASN A 205 -14.64 -6.77 19.27
N ASP A 206 -14.57 -6.22 18.06
CA ASP A 206 -15.74 -5.45 17.60
C ASP A 206 -16.17 -5.87 16.18
N TYR A 207 -17.44 -6.26 16.02
CA TYR A 207 -18.09 -6.43 14.71
C TYR A 207 -17.96 -5.16 13.82
N ARG A 208 -17.61 -4.02 14.43
CA ARG A 208 -17.33 -2.74 13.77
C ARG A 208 -15.99 -2.73 13.02
N ASP A 209 -15.02 -3.58 13.39
CA ASP A 209 -13.71 -3.67 12.72
C ASP A 209 -13.81 -4.26 11.31
N ASN A 210 -14.83 -5.09 11.04
CA ASN A 210 -15.04 -5.71 9.74
C ASN A 210 -15.39 -4.72 8.62
N TYR A 211 -16.01 -3.59 8.94
CA TYR A 211 -16.39 -2.62 7.90
C TYR A 211 -15.18 -1.88 7.35
N GLY A 212 -14.29 -1.39 8.21
CA GLY A 212 -13.05 -0.73 7.77
C GLY A 212 -12.19 -1.63 6.90
N LEU A 213 -12.07 -2.91 7.26
CA LEU A 213 -11.38 -3.93 6.47
C LEU A 213 -12.05 -4.13 5.09
N LYS A 214 -13.37 -4.27 5.05
CA LYS A 214 -14.12 -4.45 3.79
C LYS A 214 -13.96 -3.25 2.85
N GLU A 215 -14.04 -2.03 3.38
CA GLU A 215 -13.85 -0.82 2.60
C GLU A 215 -12.41 -0.70 2.08
N LEU A 216 -11.41 -1.04 2.89
CA LEU A 216 -10.02 -1.08 2.47
C LEU A 216 -9.82 -2.08 1.32
N ILE A 217 -10.38 -3.28 1.46
CA ILE A 217 -10.35 -4.30 0.40
C ILE A 217 -11.06 -3.79 -0.86
N ARG A 218 -12.23 -3.16 -0.72
CA ARG A 218 -13.00 -2.63 -1.86
C ARG A 218 -12.20 -1.58 -2.62
N HIS A 219 -11.52 -0.66 -1.93
CA HIS A 219 -10.68 0.36 -2.55
C HIS A 219 -9.48 -0.23 -3.27
N LEU A 220 -8.80 -1.17 -2.62
CA LEU A 220 -7.67 -1.86 -3.24
C LEU A 220 -8.10 -2.66 -4.48
N LYS A 221 -9.28 -3.31 -4.46
CA LYS A 221 -9.85 -3.97 -5.64
C LYS A 221 -10.10 -3.00 -6.80
N ASN A 222 -10.58 -1.79 -6.52
CA ASN A 222 -10.77 -0.77 -7.55
C ASN A 222 -9.43 -0.31 -8.16
N ILE A 223 -8.35 -0.25 -7.37
CA ILE A 223 -7.00 0.07 -7.84
C ILE A 223 -6.42 -1.11 -8.63
N LEU A 224 -6.45 -2.31 -8.07
CA LEU A 224 -5.82 -3.52 -8.62
C LEU A 224 -6.62 -4.14 -9.77
N ARG A 225 -7.92 -3.84 -9.87
CA ARG A 225 -8.88 -4.27 -10.88
C ARG A 225 -9.13 -5.78 -10.88
N ASN A 226 -8.52 -6.55 -11.80
CA ASN A 226 -8.75 -7.98 -11.93
C ASN A 226 -8.03 -8.76 -10.82
N CYS A 227 -8.66 -8.82 -9.65
CA CYS A 227 -8.13 -9.50 -8.47
C CYS A 227 -9.26 -10.10 -7.62
N ILE A 228 -8.92 -11.15 -6.89
CA ILE A 228 -9.71 -11.69 -5.78
C ILE A 228 -8.94 -11.52 -4.48
N SER A 229 -9.65 -11.48 -3.36
CA SER A 229 -9.03 -11.20 -2.06
C SER A 229 -9.58 -12.05 -0.95
N THR A 230 -8.75 -12.26 0.09
CA THR A 230 -9.15 -12.85 1.37
C THR A 230 -8.43 -12.16 2.52
N TYR A 231 -8.96 -12.35 3.73
CA TYR A 231 -8.29 -11.98 4.97
C TYR A 231 -7.89 -13.26 5.72
N TYR A 232 -6.58 -13.47 5.88
CA TYR A 232 -6.04 -14.66 6.48
C TYR A 232 -4.79 -14.35 7.30
N LYS A 233 -4.69 -14.87 8.53
CA LYS A 233 -3.56 -14.66 9.45
C LYS A 233 -3.15 -13.19 9.59
N ASP A 234 -4.09 -12.32 9.95
CA ASP A 234 -3.87 -10.88 10.12
C ASP A 234 -3.29 -10.18 8.86
N THR A 235 -3.62 -10.70 7.68
CA THR A 235 -3.13 -10.19 6.40
C THR A 235 -4.26 -10.15 5.39
N ILE A 236 -4.38 -9.03 4.68
CA ILE A 236 -5.21 -8.93 3.48
C ILE A 236 -4.37 -9.43 2.31
N ILE A 237 -4.89 -10.41 1.60
CA ILE A 237 -4.22 -11.08 0.49
C ILE A 237 -5.00 -10.85 -0.79
N PHE A 238 -4.32 -10.42 -1.83
CA PHE A 238 -4.88 -10.30 -3.17
C PHE A 238 -4.15 -11.24 -4.12
N LEU A 239 -4.91 -12.05 -4.85
CA LEU A 239 -4.44 -12.71 -6.06
C LEU A 239 -4.81 -11.82 -7.24
N ILE A 240 -3.82 -11.34 -7.96
CA ILE A 240 -3.97 -10.46 -9.12
C ILE A 240 -3.58 -11.23 -10.36
N SER A 241 -4.36 -11.09 -11.43
CA SER A 241 -4.14 -11.76 -12.70
C SER A 241 -4.13 -10.76 -13.86
N ASN A 242 -3.16 -10.89 -14.77
CA ASN A 242 -2.99 -9.99 -15.89
C ASN A 242 -2.52 -10.74 -17.16
N GLU A 243 -2.92 -10.21 -18.33
CA GLU A 243 -2.41 -10.70 -19.62
C GLU A 243 -0.94 -10.37 -19.84
N HIS A 244 -0.48 -9.25 -19.27
CA HIS A 244 0.89 -8.77 -19.42
C HIS A 244 1.76 -9.25 -18.26
N LYS A 245 3.05 -9.54 -18.56
CA LYS A 245 4.05 -9.92 -17.54
C LYS A 245 4.27 -8.84 -16.49
N GLU A 246 4.20 -7.59 -16.89
CA GLU A 246 4.24 -6.46 -15.96
C GLU A 246 2.84 -6.26 -15.35
N VAL A 247 2.53 -7.10 -14.35
CA VAL A 247 1.22 -7.10 -13.68
C VAL A 247 0.96 -5.77 -12.97
N ILE A 248 2.01 -5.16 -12.40
CA ILE A 248 1.96 -3.82 -11.78
C ILE A 248 2.81 -2.88 -12.63
N ASN A 249 2.16 -2.17 -13.56
CA ASN A 249 2.82 -1.13 -14.35
C ASN A 249 3.03 0.16 -13.54
N ASP A 250 3.82 1.08 -14.08
CA ASP A 250 4.21 2.32 -13.37
C ASP A 250 3.00 3.14 -12.88
N SER A 251 1.95 3.30 -13.69
CA SER A 251 0.74 4.04 -13.32
C SER A 251 -0.01 3.39 -12.14
N LEU A 252 -0.13 2.06 -12.16
CA LEU A 252 -0.75 1.29 -11.07
C LEU A 252 0.10 1.38 -9.80
N LYS A 253 1.43 1.29 -9.96
CA LYS A 253 2.40 1.41 -8.86
C LYS A 253 2.32 2.77 -8.17
N GLU A 254 2.22 3.87 -8.93
CA GLU A 254 2.07 5.21 -8.37
C GLU A 254 0.76 5.34 -7.56
N THR A 255 -0.36 4.89 -8.14
CA THR A 255 -1.67 4.94 -7.47
C THR A 255 -1.69 4.08 -6.20
N LEU A 256 -1.14 2.87 -6.27
CA LEU A 256 -1.03 1.97 -5.12
C LEU A 256 -0.13 2.57 -4.04
N LEU A 257 1.02 3.12 -4.41
CA LEU A 257 1.97 3.74 -3.49
C LEU A 257 1.33 4.93 -2.73
N GLU A 258 0.61 5.78 -3.45
CA GLU A 258 -0.12 6.90 -2.85
C GLU A 258 -1.15 6.41 -1.83
N PHE A 259 -1.97 5.43 -2.21
CA PHE A 259 -2.97 4.84 -1.31
C PHE A 259 -2.35 4.22 -0.06
N LEU A 260 -1.26 3.45 -0.21
CA LEU A 260 -0.56 2.83 0.91
C LEU A 260 0.02 3.88 1.87
N LYS A 261 0.64 4.95 1.34
CA LYS A 261 1.18 6.05 2.15
C LYS A 261 0.09 6.76 2.94
N LEU A 262 -1.03 7.12 2.30
CA LEU A 262 -2.15 7.81 2.95
C LEU A 262 -2.76 7.00 4.10
N ASN A 263 -2.79 5.68 3.97
CA ASN A 263 -3.34 4.79 5.01
C ASN A 263 -2.27 4.19 5.95
N ASN A 264 -1.01 4.64 5.84
CA ASN A 264 0.11 4.12 6.63
C ASN A 264 0.25 2.58 6.53
N LEU A 265 0.13 2.06 5.31
CA LEU A 265 0.18 0.65 5.01
C LEU A 265 1.45 0.30 4.21
N ARG A 266 1.84 -0.96 4.32
CA ARG A 266 2.92 -1.57 3.53
C ARG A 266 2.42 -2.83 2.87
N CYS A 267 2.89 -3.13 1.67
CA CYS A 267 2.60 -4.39 1.01
C CYS A 267 3.87 -5.14 0.61
N GLY A 268 3.77 -6.45 0.58
CA GLY A 268 4.72 -7.36 -0.04
C GLY A 268 4.14 -7.95 -1.31
N ILE A 269 4.96 -8.12 -2.33
CA ILE A 269 4.56 -8.61 -3.65
C ILE A 269 5.47 -9.78 -4.02
N SER A 270 4.86 -10.89 -4.43
CA SER A 270 5.59 -12.06 -4.94
C SER A 270 6.22 -11.78 -6.31
N ILE A 271 7.09 -12.67 -6.78
CA ILE A 271 7.41 -12.72 -8.22
C ILE A 271 6.20 -13.21 -9.01
N VAL A 272 6.22 -12.96 -10.32
CA VAL A 272 5.18 -13.41 -11.25
C VAL A 272 5.20 -14.93 -11.39
N PHE A 273 4.02 -15.57 -11.39
CA PHE A 273 3.85 -17.01 -11.54
C PHE A 273 2.67 -17.35 -12.46
N GLU A 274 2.57 -18.61 -12.88
CA GLU A 274 1.59 -19.04 -13.89
C GLU A 274 0.58 -20.07 -13.37
N SER A 275 0.92 -20.82 -12.32
CA SER A 275 0.12 -21.93 -11.81
C SER A 275 -0.53 -21.61 -10.46
N LEU A 276 -1.85 -21.76 -10.36
CA LEU A 276 -2.59 -21.64 -9.09
C LEU A 276 -2.18 -22.70 -8.06
N LEU A 277 -1.55 -23.80 -8.47
CA LEU A 277 -1.09 -24.84 -7.56
C LEU A 277 0.07 -24.37 -6.68
N ASP A 278 0.82 -23.37 -7.13
CA ASP A 278 1.99 -22.85 -6.44
C ASP A 278 1.67 -21.64 -5.54
N ILE A 279 0.39 -21.30 -5.39
CA ILE A 279 -0.07 -20.07 -4.73
C ILE A 279 0.44 -19.92 -3.29
N GLU A 280 0.57 -21.02 -2.55
CA GLU A 280 1.09 -21.02 -1.17
C GLU A 280 2.53 -20.49 -1.13
N ASP A 281 3.38 -20.95 -2.07
CA ASP A 281 4.77 -20.51 -2.16
C ASP A 281 4.88 -19.02 -2.49
N PHE A 282 4.04 -18.52 -3.40
CA PHE A 282 4.04 -17.11 -3.76
C PHE A 282 3.39 -16.21 -2.70
N PHE A 283 2.43 -16.74 -1.93
CA PHE A 283 1.98 -16.08 -0.72
C PHE A 283 3.12 -15.93 0.29
N ASN A 284 3.86 -16.99 0.56
CA ASN A 284 5.00 -16.95 1.45
C ASN A 284 6.06 -15.94 0.97
N GLN A 285 6.34 -15.86 -0.33
CA GLN A 285 7.24 -14.85 -0.89
C GLN A 285 6.79 -13.42 -0.56
N SER A 286 5.49 -13.11 -0.71
CA SER A 286 4.96 -11.78 -0.41
C SER A 286 5.10 -11.41 1.08
N ILE A 287 4.97 -12.39 1.97
CA ILE A 287 5.20 -12.20 3.42
C ILE A 287 6.69 -11.99 3.70
N TYR A 288 7.57 -12.81 3.13
CA TYR A 288 9.01 -12.66 3.30
C TYR A 288 9.53 -11.31 2.79
N ALA A 289 8.99 -10.75 1.72
CA ALA A 289 9.33 -9.41 1.26
C ALA A 289 9.10 -8.35 2.34
N LEU A 290 7.99 -8.47 3.09
CA LEU A 290 7.67 -7.57 4.21
C LEU A 290 8.58 -7.79 5.42
N GLU A 291 8.83 -9.04 5.78
CA GLU A 291 9.67 -9.39 6.92
C GLU A 291 11.11 -8.92 6.68
N LEU A 292 11.68 -9.24 5.52
CA LEU A 292 13.05 -8.88 5.17
C LEU A 292 13.21 -7.35 5.07
N SER A 293 12.28 -6.66 4.41
CA SER A 293 12.33 -5.19 4.37
C SER A 293 12.26 -4.55 5.76
N SER A 294 11.48 -5.13 6.66
CA SER A 294 11.40 -4.68 8.06
C SER A 294 12.69 -4.94 8.83
N CYS A 295 13.28 -6.13 8.68
CA CYS A 295 14.59 -6.46 9.27
C CYS A 295 15.68 -5.53 8.76
N MET A 296 15.65 -5.19 7.46
CA MET A 296 16.60 -4.28 6.81
C MET A 296 16.35 -2.80 7.12
N LYS A 297 15.31 -2.48 7.90
CA LYS A 297 14.89 -1.10 8.19
C LYS A 297 14.65 -0.26 6.93
N ILE A 298 14.20 -0.92 5.86
CA ILE A 298 13.85 -0.26 4.60
C ILE A 298 12.43 0.28 4.75
N ASP A 299 12.28 1.59 4.66
CA ASP A 299 10.98 2.28 4.80
C ASP A 299 10.26 2.43 3.46
N ASN A 300 10.04 1.29 2.78
CA ASN A 300 9.27 1.24 1.55
C ASN A 300 7.83 0.76 1.83
N ASN A 301 6.86 1.43 1.21
CA ASN A 301 5.47 0.99 1.29
C ASN A 301 5.19 -0.21 0.35
N ILE A 302 5.93 -0.35 -0.75
CA ILE A 302 5.84 -1.48 -1.68
C ILE A 302 7.17 -2.23 -1.63
N ASN A 303 7.12 -3.54 -1.37
CA ASN A 303 8.28 -4.41 -1.21
C ASN A 303 8.14 -5.61 -2.14
N TYR A 304 8.97 -5.70 -3.16
CA TYR A 304 8.98 -6.82 -4.09
C TYR A 304 9.90 -7.93 -3.57
N PHE A 305 9.42 -9.18 -3.56
CA PHE A 305 10.25 -10.32 -3.15
C PHE A 305 11.50 -10.49 -4.02
N GLU A 306 11.40 -10.08 -5.28
CA GLU A 306 12.52 -10.06 -6.24
C GLU A 306 13.75 -9.31 -5.70
N ASP A 307 13.54 -8.24 -4.93
CA ASP A 307 14.61 -7.44 -4.32
C ASP A 307 15.32 -8.15 -3.15
N TYR A 308 14.76 -9.29 -2.67
CA TYR A 308 15.19 -9.96 -1.44
C TYR A 308 15.52 -11.45 -1.63
N ILE A 309 15.56 -11.97 -2.85
CA ILE A 309 15.73 -13.40 -3.14
C ILE A 309 17.00 -13.97 -2.49
N GLU A 310 18.14 -13.26 -2.60
CA GLU A 310 19.40 -13.71 -2.02
C GLU A 310 19.37 -13.79 -0.49
N TYR A 311 18.70 -12.84 0.16
CA TYR A 311 18.52 -12.85 1.62
C TYR A 311 17.61 -13.97 2.08
N TYR A 312 16.58 -14.27 1.30
CA TYR A 312 15.72 -15.42 1.52
C TYR A 312 16.52 -16.74 1.44
N LEU A 313 17.37 -16.89 0.41
CA LEU A 313 18.24 -18.06 0.28
C LEU A 313 19.19 -18.21 1.47
N PHE A 314 19.74 -17.11 1.97
CA PHE A 314 20.62 -17.15 3.16
C PHE A 314 19.84 -17.57 4.40
N ASN A 315 18.62 -17.07 4.57
CA ASN A 315 17.75 -17.47 5.68
C ASN A 315 17.42 -18.97 5.63
N MET A 316 17.04 -19.47 4.46
CA MET A 316 16.80 -20.91 4.25
C MET A 316 18.03 -21.77 4.58
N ALA A 317 19.20 -21.33 4.13
CA ALA A 317 20.45 -22.05 4.42
C ALA A 317 20.79 -22.11 5.91
N MET A 318 20.35 -21.10 6.68
CA MET A 318 20.53 -21.09 8.15
C MET A 318 19.46 -21.90 8.91
N CYS A 319 18.25 -21.98 8.38
CA CYS A 319 17.13 -22.65 9.03
C CYS A 319 17.08 -24.16 8.74
N THR A 320 17.93 -24.72 7.90
CA THR A 320 18.00 -26.17 7.66
C THR A 320 18.38 -26.91 8.93
N THR A 321 17.41 -27.63 9.48
CA THR A 321 17.33 -28.15 10.85
C THR A 321 18.19 -29.39 11.16
N ASN A 322 19.14 -29.75 10.35
CA ASN A 322 20.09 -30.78 10.70
C ASN A 322 21.31 -30.16 11.37
N ASP A 323 21.32 -30.13 12.69
CA ASP A 323 22.42 -29.62 13.55
C ASP A 323 23.82 -30.10 13.17
N LEU A 324 23.93 -31.20 12.41
CA LEU A 324 25.18 -31.81 11.98
C LEU A 324 25.90 -31.05 10.83
N TYR A 325 25.21 -30.13 10.11
CA TYR A 325 25.76 -29.47 8.91
C TYR A 325 25.46 -27.97 8.84
N GLN A 326 25.23 -27.32 9.98
CA GLN A 326 24.98 -25.88 10.00
C GLN A 326 26.21 -25.11 9.52
N ILE A 327 26.14 -24.52 8.32
CA ILE A 327 27.22 -23.72 7.75
C ILE A 327 27.12 -22.30 8.31
N ASN A 328 28.20 -21.84 8.95
CA ASN A 328 28.31 -20.42 9.29
C ASN A 328 28.49 -19.62 7.99
N LEU A 329 27.48 -18.82 7.60
CA LEU A 329 27.48 -18.01 6.39
C LEU A 329 28.74 -17.15 6.23
N LEU A 330 29.30 -16.65 7.33
CA LEU A 330 30.55 -15.86 7.27
C LEU A 330 31.76 -16.65 6.75
N THR A 331 31.71 -17.98 6.78
CA THR A 331 32.77 -18.83 6.21
C THR A 331 32.72 -18.83 4.69
N LEU A 332 31.55 -18.49 4.10
CA LEU A 332 31.36 -18.38 2.65
C LEU A 332 31.83 -17.03 2.09
N VAL A 333 32.12 -16.06 2.95
CA VAL A 333 32.72 -14.79 2.51
C VAL A 333 34.09 -15.05 1.92
N HIS A 334 34.25 -14.70 0.63
CA HIS A 334 35.47 -14.99 -0.13
C HIS A 334 36.72 -14.37 0.54
N PRO A 335 37.86 -15.05 0.57
CA PRO A 335 39.10 -14.56 1.18
C PRO A 335 39.56 -13.19 0.67
N TRP A 336 39.21 -12.81 -0.55
CA TRP A 336 39.50 -11.49 -1.12
C TRP A 336 38.92 -10.34 -0.26
N ILE A 337 37.73 -10.48 0.22
CA ILE A 337 37.09 -9.46 1.08
C ILE A 337 37.81 -9.31 2.40
N LYS A 338 38.22 -10.45 3.02
CA LYS A 338 39.02 -10.43 4.24
C LYS A 338 40.38 -9.75 4.03
N LYS A 339 40.96 -9.97 2.84
CA LYS A 339 42.24 -9.35 2.44
C LYS A 339 42.12 -7.84 2.28
N LEU A 340 41.01 -7.35 1.69
CA LEU A 340 40.71 -5.91 1.57
C LEU A 340 40.56 -5.27 2.95
N ILE A 341 39.71 -5.86 3.81
CA ILE A 341 39.48 -5.33 5.16
C ILE A 341 40.78 -5.22 5.96
N LYS A 342 41.63 -6.28 5.90
CA LYS A 342 42.93 -6.28 6.57
C LYS A 342 43.85 -5.20 6.02
N PHE A 343 43.89 -5.04 4.70
CA PHE A 343 44.72 -4.02 4.03
C PHE A 343 44.28 -2.61 4.44
N ASP A 344 42.96 -2.34 4.42
CA ASP A 344 42.40 -1.05 4.78
C ASP A 344 42.72 -0.69 6.24
N ALA A 345 42.59 -1.66 7.16
CA ALA A 345 42.95 -1.48 8.56
C ALA A 345 44.44 -1.11 8.78
N GLN A 346 45.32 -1.71 7.99
CA GLN A 346 46.80 -1.48 8.08
C GLN A 346 47.22 -0.17 7.43
N ASN A 347 46.58 0.23 6.32
CA ASN A 347 46.99 1.36 5.50
C ASN A 347 46.12 2.60 5.62
N LYS A 348 45.06 2.56 6.48
CA LYS A 348 44.06 3.60 6.59
C LYS A 348 43.44 3.97 5.23
N SER A 349 43.21 2.95 4.40
CA SER A 349 42.62 3.09 3.09
C SER A 349 41.11 2.70 3.11
N GLU A 350 40.43 2.95 2.01
CA GLU A 350 38.99 2.68 1.86
C GLU A 350 38.70 1.81 0.62
N LEU A 351 39.55 0.81 0.37
CA LEU A 351 39.41 -0.06 -0.82
C LEU A 351 38.15 -0.92 -0.74
N PHE A 352 37.83 -1.44 0.45
CA PHE A 352 36.60 -2.21 0.71
C PHE A 352 35.36 -1.39 0.38
N LYS A 353 35.27 -0.18 0.93
CA LYS A 353 34.16 0.75 0.66
C LYS A 353 34.09 1.11 -0.82
N THR A 354 35.23 1.37 -1.45
CA THR A 354 35.29 1.72 -2.87
C THR A 354 34.79 0.59 -3.76
N LEU A 355 35.17 -0.66 -3.47
CA LEU A 355 34.69 -1.82 -4.22
C LEU A 355 33.20 -2.06 -4.03
N LYS A 356 32.71 -1.99 -2.78
CA LYS A 356 31.29 -2.14 -2.47
C LYS A 356 30.44 -1.12 -3.23
N THR A 357 30.76 0.16 -3.11
CA THR A 357 30.06 1.25 -3.81
C THR A 357 30.11 1.11 -5.33
N TYR A 358 31.23 0.61 -5.89
CA TYR A 358 31.34 0.35 -7.32
C TYR A 358 30.37 -0.74 -7.81
N LEU A 359 30.22 -1.81 -7.05
CA LEU A 359 29.28 -2.88 -7.38
C LEU A 359 27.83 -2.42 -7.23
N GLU A 360 27.52 -1.68 -6.17
CA GLU A 360 26.19 -1.08 -5.91
C GLU A 360 25.76 -0.07 -6.99
N ASN A 361 26.70 0.65 -7.61
CA ASN A 361 26.45 1.59 -8.71
C ASN A 361 26.55 0.92 -10.10
N ASN A 362 26.16 -0.33 -10.23
CA ASN A 362 26.16 -1.05 -11.51
C ASN A 362 27.51 -0.98 -12.25
N ARG A 363 28.62 -0.92 -11.51
CA ARG A 363 29.99 -0.84 -12.02
C ARG A 363 30.26 0.46 -12.79
N ASN A 364 29.54 1.53 -12.47
CA ASN A 364 29.75 2.86 -13.06
C ASN A 364 30.80 3.65 -12.24
N ALA A 365 31.95 3.92 -12.85
CA ALA A 365 33.03 4.66 -12.22
C ALA A 365 32.69 6.12 -11.88
N ASN A 366 31.83 6.77 -12.69
CA ASN A 366 31.45 8.16 -12.46
C ASN A 366 30.53 8.28 -11.26
N ASP A 367 29.47 7.45 -11.19
CA ASP A 367 28.51 7.43 -10.10
C ASP A 367 29.19 7.04 -8.79
N THR A 368 30.08 6.04 -8.84
CA THR A 368 30.90 5.63 -7.69
C THR A 368 31.78 6.76 -7.16
N SER A 369 32.47 7.47 -8.06
CA SER A 369 33.32 8.60 -7.68
C SER A 369 32.51 9.72 -7.01
N SER A 370 31.35 10.03 -7.57
CA SER A 370 30.41 11.03 -7.05
C SER A 370 29.90 10.64 -5.67
N GLN A 371 29.44 9.41 -5.50
CA GLN A 371 28.89 8.91 -4.22
C GLN A 371 29.96 8.85 -3.12
N LEU A 372 31.21 8.53 -3.48
CA LEU A 372 32.36 8.52 -2.55
C LEU A 372 32.95 9.91 -2.30
N ASN A 373 32.49 10.95 -2.99
CA ASN A 373 33.05 12.30 -2.98
C ASN A 373 34.56 12.32 -3.29
N ILE A 374 35.01 11.54 -4.29
CA ILE A 374 36.40 11.49 -4.74
C ILE A 374 36.51 11.84 -6.21
N HIS A 375 37.72 12.32 -6.62
CA HIS A 375 37.98 12.53 -8.03
C HIS A 375 38.06 11.20 -8.78
N ARG A 376 37.66 11.17 -10.04
CA ARG A 376 37.68 9.97 -10.89
C ARG A 376 39.10 9.32 -10.98
N SER A 377 40.15 10.10 -11.00
CA SER A 377 41.51 9.57 -10.98
C SER A 377 41.82 8.80 -9.69
N THR A 378 41.32 9.28 -8.55
CA THR A 378 41.45 8.60 -7.26
C THR A 378 40.67 7.29 -7.24
N PHE A 379 39.49 7.26 -7.86
CA PHE A 379 38.75 6.02 -8.03
C PHE A 379 39.55 5.01 -8.84
N PHE A 380 40.09 5.38 -10.03
CA PHE A 380 40.87 4.45 -10.85
C PHE A 380 42.16 3.98 -10.17
N TYR A 381 42.79 4.88 -9.40
CA TYR A 381 43.94 4.46 -8.58
C TYR A 381 43.54 3.37 -7.58
N ARG A 382 42.44 3.58 -6.82
CA ARG A 382 41.93 2.59 -5.87
C ARG A 382 41.50 1.31 -6.59
N PHE A 383 40.81 1.41 -7.71
CA PHE A 383 40.33 0.29 -8.52
C PHE A 383 41.51 -0.60 -8.99
N ASN A 384 42.55 0.00 -9.55
CA ASN A 384 43.75 -0.74 -9.97
C ASN A 384 44.48 -1.35 -8.76
N LYS A 385 44.52 -0.64 -7.64
CA LYS A 385 45.09 -1.16 -6.39
C LYS A 385 44.35 -2.38 -5.88
N ILE A 386 43.01 -2.39 -5.97
CA ILE A 386 42.18 -3.55 -5.61
C ILE A 386 42.51 -4.74 -6.49
N GLN A 387 42.58 -4.57 -7.82
CA GLN A 387 42.90 -5.64 -8.75
C GLN A 387 44.28 -6.23 -8.45
N SER A 388 45.29 -5.37 -8.30
CA SER A 388 46.64 -5.78 -7.95
C SER A 388 46.75 -6.48 -6.60
N LEU A 389 46.04 -5.95 -5.57
CA LEU A 389 46.03 -6.54 -4.24
C LEU A 389 45.38 -7.92 -4.21
N LEU A 390 44.29 -8.11 -4.93
CA LEU A 390 43.54 -9.36 -4.96
C LEU A 390 44.05 -10.35 -6.00
N ASP A 391 44.92 -9.89 -6.91
CA ASP A 391 45.41 -10.63 -8.07
C ASP A 391 44.27 -11.17 -8.95
N ILE A 392 43.33 -10.29 -9.28
CA ILE A 392 42.13 -10.61 -10.09
C ILE A 392 41.81 -9.51 -11.08
N SER A 393 41.07 -9.87 -12.13
CA SER A 393 40.42 -8.93 -13.00
C SER A 393 38.99 -8.66 -12.50
N LEU A 394 38.65 -7.39 -12.25
CA LEU A 394 37.29 -6.93 -12.00
C LEU A 394 36.43 -6.81 -13.27
N GLY A 395 36.95 -7.18 -14.43
CA GLY A 395 36.20 -7.40 -15.66
C GLY A 395 35.67 -8.84 -15.82
N ASN A 396 36.09 -9.76 -14.95
CA ASN A 396 35.65 -11.15 -14.99
C ASN A 396 34.36 -11.35 -14.17
N ASN A 397 33.27 -11.78 -14.82
CA ASN A 397 31.96 -11.94 -14.18
C ASN A 397 31.95 -12.94 -13.02
N ASN A 398 32.74 -14.04 -13.10
CA ASN A 398 32.80 -15.00 -11.99
C ASN A 398 33.47 -14.40 -10.75
N ASN A 399 34.48 -13.53 -10.94
CA ASN A 399 35.11 -12.83 -9.82
C ASN A 399 34.16 -11.82 -9.20
N LEU A 400 33.43 -11.10 -10.05
CA LEU A 400 32.41 -10.13 -9.59
C LEU A 400 31.30 -10.81 -8.79
N PHE A 401 30.75 -11.91 -9.30
CA PHE A 401 29.73 -12.68 -8.58
C PHE A 401 30.18 -13.12 -7.18
N LYS A 402 31.44 -13.62 -7.05
CA LYS A 402 31.99 -14.01 -5.74
C LYS A 402 32.09 -12.82 -4.77
N LEU A 403 32.46 -11.66 -5.30
CA LEU A 403 32.53 -10.42 -4.51
C LEU A 403 31.15 -9.92 -4.12
N GLU A 404 30.22 -9.84 -5.07
CA GLU A 404 28.83 -9.43 -4.83
C GLU A 404 28.16 -10.34 -3.80
N LEU A 405 28.25 -11.66 -3.96
CA LEU A 405 27.74 -12.63 -3.00
C LEU A 405 28.35 -12.42 -1.60
N SER A 406 29.66 -12.16 -1.54
CA SER A 406 30.34 -11.93 -0.25
C SER A 406 29.85 -10.65 0.44
N PHE A 407 29.61 -9.57 -0.30
CA PHE A 407 29.04 -8.34 0.25
C PHE A 407 27.61 -8.57 0.74
N LYS A 408 26.77 -9.26 -0.03
CA LYS A 408 25.41 -9.61 0.37
C LYS A 408 25.37 -10.46 1.66
N ILE A 409 26.29 -11.42 1.81
CA ILE A 409 26.44 -12.21 3.06
C ILE A 409 26.82 -11.32 4.25
N LEU A 410 27.72 -10.36 4.07
CA LEU A 410 28.10 -9.44 5.13
C LEU A 410 26.94 -8.52 5.53
N ASP A 411 26.21 -8.00 4.56
CA ASP A 411 25.03 -7.17 4.80
C ASP A 411 23.97 -7.96 5.57
N TYR A 412 23.65 -9.18 5.14
CA TYR A 412 22.73 -10.08 5.84
C TYR A 412 23.16 -10.36 7.29
N ASN A 413 24.43 -10.68 7.52
CA ASN A 413 24.94 -10.95 8.87
C ASN A 413 24.87 -9.70 9.79
N THR A 414 24.96 -8.50 9.22
CA THR A 414 24.78 -7.26 9.98
C THR A 414 23.34 -7.07 10.40
N LEU A 415 22.41 -7.43 9.53
CA LEU A 415 20.97 -7.32 9.74
C LEU A 415 20.44 -8.25 10.85
N ILE A 416 20.94 -9.49 10.90
CA ILE A 416 20.49 -10.48 11.92
C ILE A 416 21.00 -10.12 13.32
N LYS A 417 22.10 -9.35 13.43
CA LYS A 417 22.70 -8.99 14.72
C LYS A 417 22.12 -7.72 15.35
N THR A 418 21.27 -6.98 14.61
CA THR A 418 20.56 -5.79 15.09
C THR A 418 19.14 -6.10 15.47
#